data_9600a53a0603d92b500e3f91548a2140
#
_entry.id   9600a53a0603d92b500e3f91548a2140
#
_cell.length_a   1.000
_cell.length_b   1.000
_cell.length_c   1.000
_cell.angle_alpha   90.00
_cell.angle_beta   90.00
_cell.angle_gamma   90.00
#
_symmetry.space_group_name_H-M   'P 1'
#
loop_
_entity.id
_entity.type
_entity.pdbx_description
1 polymer ?
#
loop_
_entity_poly.entity_id
_entity_poly.type
_entity_poly.pdbx_seq_one_letter_code
_entity_poly.pdbx_strand_id
1 'polypeptide(L)'
;MNQVVKYSICVPNLNMENTIEEALRSVLDQIDDEYEVIVVDDGSTDRSVEILRSLELEYPNLFVHELPRDPNRILAETRNMSISFARGQYLLLHIDCDDYWYPFIKDFVKVYHEIEKFKGSDFLLSGQQINMGEAKFLKSHGPYQKGHMVEDRDMWYRLAKIGAYVPLDHVVFRKRMKLKQNQILRKKFLLPIEIVRDEIRSGSSLLEFLKLFLDHKHSQNWKYRLYKLIIFPIAWLMAKRMEPLPRTTFNSDWQNLRDKAWSESGTVLHLFKKNGRIFDVGKLSPRAQIIFTHRASEISIEEVL
;
A
#
# COMPACT_ATOMS: atom_id res chain seq x y z
N MET A 1 3.21 17.59 28.95
CA MET A 1 4.27 17.71 27.92
C MET A 1 3.59 17.31 26.62
N ASN A 2 3.66 18.16 25.58
CA ASN A 2 3.14 17.75 24.26
C ASN A 2 4.04 16.62 23.75
N GLN A 3 3.53 15.41 23.76
CA GLN A 3 4.23 14.25 23.25
C GLN A 3 4.42 14.41 21.74
N VAL A 4 5.66 14.26 21.27
CA VAL A 4 5.99 14.43 19.85
C VAL A 4 5.64 13.13 19.14
N VAL A 5 4.58 13.15 18.34
CA VAL A 5 4.23 12.03 17.45
C VAL A 5 5.38 11.80 16.47
N LYS A 6 5.88 10.58 16.43
CA LYS A 6 6.99 10.19 15.56
C LYS A 6 6.51 9.44 14.31
N TYR A 7 5.46 8.65 14.44
CA TYR A 7 4.93 7.79 13.39
C TYR A 7 3.47 8.08 13.14
N SER A 8 3.06 8.25 11.88
CA SER A 8 1.66 8.33 11.48
C SER A 8 1.29 7.14 10.61
N ILE A 9 0.29 6.38 11.03
CA ILE A 9 -0.32 5.30 10.27
C ILE A 9 -1.51 5.89 9.50
N CYS A 10 -1.45 5.91 8.17
CA CYS A 10 -2.42 6.55 7.29
C CYS A 10 -3.37 5.52 6.70
N VAL A 11 -4.67 5.62 7.04
CA VAL A 11 -5.69 4.62 6.72
C VAL A 11 -6.86 5.28 5.99
N PRO A 12 -7.18 4.88 4.75
CA PRO A 12 -8.42 5.27 4.07
C PRO A 12 -9.56 4.35 4.48
N ASN A 13 -10.77 4.89 4.59
CA ASN A 13 -11.97 4.11 4.85
C ASN A 13 -13.13 4.50 3.92
N LEU A 14 -13.89 3.49 3.47
CA LEU A 14 -15.19 3.65 2.82
C LEU A 14 -16.02 2.37 2.95
N ASN A 15 -17.12 2.43 3.73
CA ASN A 15 -18.09 1.35 3.87
C ASN A 15 -17.47 0.00 4.31
N MET A 16 -16.72 0.02 5.41
CA MET A 16 -16.02 -1.15 5.97
C MET A 16 -16.59 -1.62 7.33
N GLU A 17 -17.88 -1.37 7.63
CA GLU A 17 -18.52 -1.70 8.91
C GLU A 17 -18.26 -3.12 9.44
N ASN A 18 -17.99 -4.10 8.53
CA ASN A 18 -17.81 -5.50 8.93
C ASN A 18 -16.38 -5.84 9.33
N THR A 19 -15.41 -4.98 9.06
CA THR A 19 -13.98 -5.29 9.23
C THR A 19 -13.22 -4.20 9.96
N ILE A 20 -13.71 -2.96 9.90
CA ILE A 20 -12.99 -1.78 10.38
C ILE A 20 -12.62 -1.86 11.88
N GLU A 21 -13.51 -2.39 12.72
CA GLU A 21 -13.24 -2.50 14.16
C GLU A 21 -12.08 -3.45 14.42
N GLU A 22 -12.17 -4.69 13.89
CA GLU A 22 -11.12 -5.69 14.05
C GLU A 22 -9.80 -5.24 13.42
N ALA A 23 -9.85 -4.59 12.25
CA ALA A 23 -8.68 -4.05 11.57
C ALA A 23 -7.97 -3.01 12.43
N LEU A 24 -8.69 -1.98 12.91
CA LEU A 24 -8.10 -0.89 13.68
C LEU A 24 -7.64 -1.34 15.06
N ARG A 25 -8.40 -2.19 15.78
CA ARG A 25 -7.94 -2.77 17.05
C ARG A 25 -6.63 -3.53 16.86
N SER A 26 -6.50 -4.34 15.80
CA SER A 26 -5.27 -5.08 15.51
C SER A 26 -4.04 -4.20 15.31
N VAL A 27 -4.22 -2.94 14.89
CA VAL A 27 -3.16 -1.94 14.76
C VAL A 27 -2.95 -1.19 16.08
N LEU A 28 -4.03 -0.68 16.68
CA LEU A 28 -3.99 0.19 17.86
C LEU A 28 -3.46 -0.51 19.11
N ASP A 29 -3.79 -1.80 19.30
CA ASP A 29 -3.36 -2.59 20.45
C ASP A 29 -1.85 -2.90 20.47
N GLN A 30 -1.15 -2.73 19.36
CA GLN A 30 0.29 -3.01 19.26
C GLN A 30 1.20 -1.77 19.25
N ILE A 31 0.62 -0.58 19.19
CA ILE A 31 1.36 0.68 19.12
C ILE A 31 1.30 1.44 20.45
N ASP A 32 2.15 2.43 20.62
CA ASP A 32 2.23 3.27 21.79
C ASP A 32 2.01 4.75 21.43
N ASP A 33 2.31 5.64 22.36
CA ASP A 33 2.09 7.07 22.27
C ASP A 33 3.08 7.84 21.33
N GLU A 34 4.11 7.17 20.80
CA GLU A 34 4.90 7.71 19.69
C GLU A 34 4.15 7.63 18.34
N TYR A 35 3.03 6.87 18.27
CA TYR A 35 2.23 6.64 17.08
C TYR A 35 0.90 7.38 17.13
N GLU A 36 0.46 7.82 15.94
CA GLU A 36 -0.93 8.18 15.67
C GLU A 36 -1.48 7.35 14.52
N VAL A 37 -2.78 7.08 14.56
CA VAL A 37 -3.53 6.48 13.47
C VAL A 37 -4.48 7.52 12.91
N ILE A 38 -4.31 7.87 11.64
CA ILE A 38 -5.15 8.83 10.92
C ILE A 38 -6.07 8.06 10.01
N VAL A 39 -7.36 8.03 10.34
CA VAL A 39 -8.39 7.43 9.49
C VAL A 39 -9.14 8.53 8.76
N VAL A 40 -9.18 8.46 7.42
CA VAL A 40 -10.00 9.34 6.59
C VAL A 40 -11.16 8.53 6.04
N ASP A 41 -12.36 8.84 6.51
CA ASP A 41 -13.61 8.27 5.99
C ASP A 41 -14.10 9.08 4.78
N ASP A 42 -14.28 8.39 3.65
CA ASP A 42 -14.69 8.98 2.36
C ASP A 42 -16.23 9.07 2.22
N GLY A 43 -16.91 9.46 3.29
CA GLY A 43 -18.36 9.59 3.32
C GLY A 43 -19.06 8.25 3.29
N SER A 44 -18.75 7.38 4.22
CA SER A 44 -19.42 6.08 4.40
C SER A 44 -20.91 6.26 4.67
N THR A 45 -21.70 5.31 4.19
CA THR A 45 -23.17 5.26 4.35
C THR A 45 -23.63 4.09 5.19
N ASP A 46 -22.69 3.24 5.62
CA ASP A 46 -22.91 2.16 6.57
C ASP A 46 -22.52 2.59 7.99
N ARG A 47 -22.39 1.66 8.93
CA ARG A 47 -22.04 1.95 10.33
C ARG A 47 -20.54 2.24 10.56
N SER A 48 -19.73 2.38 9.51
CA SER A 48 -18.29 2.62 9.66
C SER A 48 -17.99 3.85 10.52
N VAL A 49 -18.69 4.97 10.30
CA VAL A 49 -18.46 6.21 11.07
C VAL A 49 -18.83 6.04 12.55
N GLU A 50 -19.95 5.37 12.86
CA GLU A 50 -20.36 5.06 14.23
C GLU A 50 -19.26 4.27 14.97
N ILE A 51 -18.72 3.23 14.32
CA ILE A 51 -17.65 2.38 14.86
C ILE A 51 -16.37 3.19 15.06
N LEU A 52 -15.99 4.01 14.06
CA LEU A 52 -14.81 4.86 14.15
C LEU A 52 -14.88 5.84 15.32
N ARG A 53 -16.03 6.48 15.54
CA ARG A 53 -16.22 7.42 16.67
C ARG A 53 -16.16 6.70 18.01
N SER A 54 -16.67 5.46 18.09
CA SER A 54 -16.54 4.66 19.31
C SER A 54 -15.06 4.32 19.63
N LEU A 55 -14.30 3.94 18.59
CA LEU A 55 -12.88 3.64 18.75
C LEU A 55 -12.05 4.89 19.10
N GLU A 56 -12.38 6.05 18.53
CA GLU A 56 -11.70 7.33 18.81
C GLU A 56 -11.87 7.75 20.30
N LEU A 57 -12.99 7.39 20.94
CA LEU A 57 -13.16 7.58 22.38
C LEU A 57 -12.33 6.62 23.24
N GLU A 58 -12.04 5.43 22.73
CA GLU A 58 -11.28 4.40 23.43
C GLU A 58 -9.76 4.59 23.27
N TYR A 59 -9.30 5.02 22.06
CA TYR A 59 -7.89 5.12 21.70
C TYR A 59 -7.48 6.59 21.49
N PRO A 60 -6.74 7.19 22.42
CA PRO A 60 -6.38 8.63 22.36
C PRO A 60 -5.42 8.98 21.22
N ASN A 61 -4.81 7.99 20.58
CA ASN A 61 -3.92 8.13 19.41
C ASN A 61 -4.62 7.81 18.07
N LEU A 62 -5.94 7.59 18.06
CA LEU A 62 -6.76 7.49 16.85
C LEU A 62 -7.39 8.86 16.54
N PHE A 63 -7.27 9.30 15.28
CA PHE A 63 -7.86 10.54 14.77
C PHE A 63 -8.70 10.25 13.54
N VAL A 64 -9.99 10.57 13.60
CA VAL A 64 -10.96 10.28 12.53
C VAL A 64 -11.35 11.57 11.83
N HIS A 65 -11.14 11.62 10.52
CA HIS A 65 -11.54 12.71 9.62
C HIS A 65 -12.64 12.24 8.67
N GLU A 66 -13.83 12.74 8.86
CA GLU A 66 -14.97 12.45 7.98
C GLU A 66 -15.03 13.46 6.83
N LEU A 67 -15.13 12.95 5.61
CA LEU A 67 -15.30 13.77 4.42
C LEU A 67 -16.74 13.66 3.90
N PRO A 68 -17.30 14.75 3.34
CA PRO A 68 -18.55 14.64 2.59
C PRO A 68 -18.42 13.62 1.47
N ARG A 69 -19.47 12.84 1.21
CA ARG A 69 -19.47 11.87 0.12
C ARG A 69 -19.28 12.55 -1.23
N ASP A 70 -18.22 12.17 -1.93
CA ASP A 70 -17.97 12.58 -3.30
C ASP A 70 -17.78 11.33 -4.19
N PRO A 71 -18.74 11.03 -5.11
CA PRO A 71 -18.65 9.85 -5.97
C PRO A 71 -17.51 9.92 -6.98
N ASN A 72 -16.90 11.09 -7.20
CA ASN A 72 -15.77 11.28 -8.09
C ASN A 72 -14.42 11.17 -7.36
N ARG A 73 -14.41 11.19 -6.04
CA ARG A 73 -13.19 11.03 -5.25
C ARG A 73 -12.66 9.61 -5.40
N ILE A 74 -11.38 9.51 -5.71
CA ILE A 74 -10.69 8.23 -5.86
C ILE A 74 -9.87 7.91 -4.63
N LEU A 75 -9.55 6.62 -4.43
CA LEU A 75 -8.80 6.14 -3.27
C LEU A 75 -7.47 6.89 -3.05
N ALA A 76 -6.76 7.23 -4.14
CA ALA A 76 -5.53 8.02 -4.07
C ALA A 76 -5.71 9.38 -3.37
N GLU A 77 -6.83 10.06 -3.60
CA GLU A 77 -7.13 11.35 -2.97
C GLU A 77 -7.40 11.17 -1.47
N THR A 78 -8.17 10.14 -1.09
CA THR A 78 -8.44 9.82 0.32
C THR A 78 -7.14 9.44 1.06
N ARG A 79 -6.26 8.64 0.43
CA ARG A 79 -4.92 8.33 0.97
C ARG A 79 -4.05 9.59 1.13
N ASN A 80 -4.05 10.49 0.14
CA ASN A 80 -3.32 11.75 0.24
C ASN A 80 -3.86 12.67 1.35
N MET A 81 -5.16 12.66 1.59
CA MET A 81 -5.76 13.40 2.70
C MET A 81 -5.28 12.84 4.05
N SER A 82 -5.23 11.51 4.24
CA SER A 82 -4.68 10.93 5.48
C SER A 82 -3.22 11.34 5.69
N ILE A 83 -2.42 11.37 4.62
CA ILE A 83 -1.03 11.85 4.67
C ILE A 83 -0.95 13.35 4.99
N SER A 84 -1.89 14.16 4.51
CA SER A 84 -1.90 15.61 4.79
C SER A 84 -2.17 15.93 6.25
N PHE A 85 -3.01 15.14 6.93
CA PHE A 85 -3.29 15.27 8.35
C PHE A 85 -2.17 14.69 9.25
N ALA A 86 -1.30 13.86 8.71
CA ALA A 86 -0.23 13.22 9.46
C ALA A 86 0.81 14.20 10.00
N ARG A 87 1.09 14.10 11.31
CA ARG A 87 2.02 14.93 12.07
C ARG A 87 3.37 14.26 12.32
N GLY A 88 3.43 12.93 12.19
CA GLY A 88 4.61 12.14 12.44
C GLY A 88 5.75 12.43 11.45
N GLN A 89 6.97 12.23 11.93
CA GLN A 89 8.17 12.33 11.09
C GLN A 89 8.19 11.21 10.03
N TYR A 90 7.62 10.05 10.34
CA TYR A 90 7.56 8.90 9.44
C TYR A 90 6.11 8.52 9.17
N LEU A 91 5.85 8.04 7.95
CA LEU A 91 4.55 7.57 7.51
C LEU A 91 4.58 6.04 7.31
N LEU A 92 3.59 5.36 7.88
CA LEU A 92 3.25 3.98 7.54
C LEU A 92 2.03 4.02 6.61
N LEU A 93 2.17 3.41 5.44
CA LEU A 93 1.21 3.46 4.35
C LEU A 93 0.78 2.05 3.94
N HIS A 94 -0.29 1.94 3.19
CA HIS A 94 -0.82 0.68 2.68
C HIS A 94 -1.38 -0.23 3.78
N ILE A 95 -1.94 0.40 4.82
CA ILE A 95 -2.70 -0.27 5.86
C ILE A 95 -4.17 0.02 5.59
N ASP A 96 -4.96 -1.03 5.36
CA ASP A 96 -6.36 -0.94 4.92
C ASP A 96 -7.32 -1.49 5.99
N CYS A 97 -8.57 -1.00 6.01
CA CYS A 97 -9.60 -1.40 6.97
C CYS A 97 -10.18 -2.82 6.72
N ASP A 98 -9.69 -3.58 5.76
CA ASP A 98 -10.04 -4.98 5.50
C ASP A 98 -8.89 -5.97 5.79
N ASP A 99 -7.85 -5.52 6.51
CA ASP A 99 -6.71 -6.31 6.91
C ASP A 99 -6.58 -6.39 8.44
N TYR A 100 -6.43 -7.59 8.98
CA TYR A 100 -6.00 -7.85 10.34
C TYR A 100 -4.48 -7.90 10.40
N TRP A 101 -3.84 -7.14 11.30
CA TRP A 101 -2.40 -7.05 11.45
C TRP A 101 -1.91 -7.78 12.70
N TYR A 102 -1.05 -8.77 12.51
CA TYR A 102 -0.35 -9.42 13.61
C TYR A 102 0.68 -8.46 14.25
N PRO A 103 1.10 -8.67 15.53
CA PRO A 103 1.80 -7.67 16.33
C PRO A 103 3.29 -7.47 15.97
N PHE A 104 3.57 -7.16 14.69
CA PHE A 104 4.92 -6.97 14.15
C PHE A 104 5.14 -5.62 13.47
N ILE A 105 4.20 -4.67 13.56
CA ILE A 105 4.35 -3.32 12.99
C ILE A 105 5.55 -2.60 13.61
N LYS A 106 5.71 -2.66 14.94
CA LYS A 106 6.85 -2.02 15.63
C LYS A 106 8.19 -2.65 15.25
N ASP A 107 8.22 -3.96 14.97
CA ASP A 107 9.44 -4.61 14.50
C ASP A 107 9.76 -4.23 13.04
N PHE A 108 8.75 -4.04 12.17
CA PHE A 108 8.95 -3.48 10.83
C PHE A 108 9.56 -2.07 10.90
N VAL A 109 9.08 -1.22 11.82
CA VAL A 109 9.64 0.11 12.08
C VAL A 109 11.10 0.03 12.53
N LYS A 110 11.45 -0.92 13.41
CA LYS A 110 12.87 -1.14 13.80
C LYS A 110 13.73 -1.52 12.59
N VAL A 111 13.24 -2.41 11.72
CA VAL A 111 13.94 -2.78 10.47
C VAL A 111 14.17 -1.56 9.59
N TYR A 112 13.17 -0.70 9.43
CA TYR A 112 13.32 0.55 8.68
C TYR A 112 14.48 1.39 9.23
N HIS A 113 14.49 1.66 10.54
CA HIS A 113 15.53 2.49 11.16
C HIS A 113 16.94 1.87 11.11
N GLU A 114 17.06 0.55 11.11
CA GLU A 114 18.36 -0.09 10.89
C GLU A 114 18.85 0.11 9.45
N ILE A 115 17.96 0.09 8.45
CA ILE A 115 18.30 0.38 7.06
C ILE A 115 18.64 1.86 6.90
N GLU A 116 17.89 2.75 7.54
CA GLU A 116 18.10 4.20 7.51
C GLU A 116 19.50 4.61 7.95
N LYS A 117 20.11 3.93 8.92
CA LYS A 117 21.47 4.21 9.42
C LYS A 117 22.56 4.19 8.34
N PHE A 118 22.35 3.49 7.25
CA PHE A 118 23.34 3.42 6.17
C PHE A 118 22.84 3.93 4.82
N LYS A 119 21.52 4.03 4.64
CA LYS A 119 20.92 4.48 3.39
C LYS A 119 20.51 5.97 3.44
N GLY A 120 20.38 6.54 4.64
CA GLY A 120 19.69 7.82 4.85
C GLY A 120 18.18 7.65 4.84
N SER A 121 17.43 8.75 4.94
CA SER A 121 15.95 8.73 5.08
C SER A 121 15.18 8.83 3.75
N ASP A 122 15.89 9.11 2.65
CA ASP A 122 15.28 9.38 1.34
C ASP A 122 14.94 8.09 0.59
N PHE A 123 14.13 7.23 1.20
CA PHE A 123 13.64 6.00 0.59
C PHE A 123 12.28 5.57 1.13
N LEU A 124 11.59 4.74 0.36
CA LEU A 124 10.44 3.96 0.78
C LEU A 124 10.87 2.50 1.03
N LEU A 125 10.74 2.02 2.26
CA LEU A 125 10.78 0.59 2.55
C LEU A 125 9.43 -0.01 2.18
N SER A 126 9.41 -0.95 1.25
CA SER A 126 8.21 -1.63 0.81
C SER A 126 8.28 -3.10 1.21
N GLY A 127 7.55 -3.46 2.25
CA GLY A 127 7.38 -4.83 2.71
C GLY A 127 6.22 -5.55 2.02
N GLN A 128 5.82 -6.65 2.58
CA GLN A 128 4.66 -7.42 2.14
C GLN A 128 3.37 -6.72 2.58
N GLN A 129 2.87 -5.80 1.76
CA GLN A 129 1.65 -4.99 2.01
C GLN A 129 1.76 -3.95 3.13
N ILE A 130 2.95 -3.53 3.50
CA ILE A 130 3.21 -2.40 4.40
C ILE A 130 4.36 -1.58 3.83
N ASN A 131 4.23 -0.26 3.88
CA ASN A 131 5.26 0.66 3.40
C ASN A 131 5.61 1.66 4.50
N MET A 132 6.88 2.07 4.57
CA MET A 132 7.33 3.11 5.50
C MET A 132 8.35 4.02 4.82
N GLY A 133 8.25 5.32 5.12
CA GLY A 133 9.24 6.32 4.69
C GLY A 133 9.14 7.61 5.47
N GLU A 134 10.15 8.46 5.37
CA GLU A 134 10.12 9.77 6.00
C GLU A 134 9.04 10.66 5.37
N ALA A 135 8.23 11.33 6.20
CA ALA A 135 7.09 12.13 5.76
C ALA A 135 7.51 13.27 4.79
N LYS A 136 8.62 13.95 5.08
CA LYS A 136 9.14 15.02 4.23
C LYS A 136 9.51 14.51 2.85
N PHE A 137 10.22 13.39 2.77
CA PHE A 137 10.61 12.75 1.51
C PHE A 137 9.36 12.31 0.71
N LEU A 138 8.44 11.59 1.34
CA LEU A 138 7.23 11.10 0.67
C LEU A 138 6.33 12.23 0.19
N LYS A 139 6.12 13.27 1.01
CA LYS A 139 5.31 14.44 0.64
C LYS A 139 5.94 15.22 -0.52
N SER A 140 7.27 15.33 -0.60
CA SER A 140 7.96 16.05 -1.69
C SER A 140 7.89 15.33 -3.05
N HIS A 141 7.77 13.99 -3.06
CA HIS A 141 7.67 13.19 -4.27
C HIS A 141 6.22 12.93 -4.70
N GLY A 142 5.23 13.47 -3.97
CA GLY A 142 3.80 13.27 -4.20
C GLY A 142 3.41 11.81 -4.01
N PRO A 143 2.84 11.42 -2.85
CA PRO A 143 2.70 10.02 -2.48
C PRO A 143 1.82 9.25 -3.47
N TYR A 144 0.65 9.75 -3.78
CA TYR A 144 -0.27 9.09 -4.73
C TYR A 144 -0.72 10.09 -5.80
N GLN A 145 -0.68 9.67 -7.07
CA GLN A 145 -1.15 10.51 -8.15
C GLN A 145 -2.66 10.37 -8.36
N LYS A 146 -3.31 11.50 -8.65
CA LYS A 146 -4.73 11.54 -8.97
C LYS A 146 -4.99 10.74 -10.26
N GLY A 147 -5.98 9.87 -10.22
CA GLY A 147 -6.51 9.22 -11.42
C GLY A 147 -6.02 7.79 -11.66
N HIS A 148 -5.27 7.19 -10.78
CA HIS A 148 -4.85 5.79 -10.92
C HIS A 148 -5.56 4.87 -9.93
N MET A 149 -6.19 3.82 -10.46
CA MET A 149 -6.80 2.74 -9.64
C MET A 149 -5.75 1.82 -8.99
N VAL A 150 -4.47 2.05 -9.27
CA VAL A 150 -3.33 1.30 -8.75
C VAL A 150 -2.30 2.30 -8.24
N GLU A 151 -2.75 3.20 -7.39
CA GLU A 151 -2.02 4.35 -6.87
C GLU A 151 -0.71 3.96 -6.18
N ASP A 152 -0.70 2.83 -5.48
CA ASP A 152 0.51 2.29 -4.85
C ASP A 152 1.59 1.96 -5.87
N ARG A 153 1.21 1.32 -6.98
CA ARG A 153 2.16 0.95 -8.04
C ARG A 153 2.79 2.17 -8.68
N ASP A 154 2.00 3.23 -8.91
CA ASP A 154 2.51 4.49 -9.44
C ASP A 154 3.61 5.06 -8.53
N MET A 155 3.34 5.14 -7.24
CA MET A 155 4.32 5.61 -6.27
C MET A 155 5.60 4.73 -6.30
N TRP A 156 5.45 3.39 -6.29
CA TRP A 156 6.59 2.48 -6.33
C TRP A 156 7.43 2.63 -7.61
N TYR A 157 6.79 2.81 -8.78
CA TYR A 157 7.49 3.00 -10.06
C TYR A 157 8.27 4.31 -10.06
N ARG A 158 7.67 5.41 -9.60
CA ARG A 158 8.35 6.71 -9.52
C ARG A 158 9.56 6.67 -8.57
N LEU A 159 9.40 6.04 -7.41
CA LEU A 159 10.49 5.88 -6.45
C LEU A 159 11.57 4.90 -6.94
N ALA A 160 11.20 3.82 -7.64
CA ALA A 160 12.17 2.92 -8.27
C ALA A 160 13.02 3.63 -9.33
N LYS A 161 12.43 4.55 -10.12
CA LYS A 161 13.15 5.34 -11.12
C LYS A 161 14.29 6.17 -10.52
N ILE A 162 14.11 6.70 -9.33
CA ILE A 162 15.12 7.52 -8.63
C ILE A 162 15.98 6.70 -7.65
N GLY A 163 15.87 5.36 -7.64
CA GLY A 163 16.64 4.50 -6.74
C GLY A 163 16.20 4.53 -5.27
N ALA A 164 15.03 5.12 -5.00
CA ALA A 164 14.51 5.33 -3.65
C ALA A 164 13.49 4.24 -3.21
N TYR A 165 13.25 3.22 -4.02
CA TYR A 165 12.39 2.10 -3.69
C TYR A 165 13.21 0.93 -3.14
N VAL A 166 12.95 0.51 -1.91
CA VAL A 166 13.65 -0.58 -1.23
C VAL A 166 12.64 -1.68 -0.88
N PRO A 167 12.53 -2.72 -1.70
CA PRO A 167 11.69 -3.86 -1.37
C PRO A 167 12.34 -4.75 -0.31
N LEU A 168 11.51 -5.23 0.62
CA LEU A 168 11.89 -6.18 1.66
C LEU A 168 10.95 -7.38 1.59
N ASP A 169 11.49 -8.55 1.28
CA ASP A 169 10.75 -9.80 1.33
C ASP A 169 10.79 -10.38 2.75
N HIS A 170 9.62 -10.61 3.31
CA HIS A 170 9.45 -11.14 4.67
C HIS A 170 8.14 -11.92 4.76
N VAL A 171 7.98 -12.74 5.79
CA VAL A 171 6.72 -13.45 6.04
C VAL A 171 5.58 -12.45 6.16
N VAL A 172 4.48 -12.71 5.47
CA VAL A 172 3.30 -11.81 5.50
C VAL A 172 2.65 -11.87 6.88
N PHE A 173 2.73 -10.78 7.64
CA PHE A 173 2.15 -10.67 8.97
C PHE A 173 0.82 -9.90 8.99
N ARG A 174 0.03 -10.09 7.94
CA ARG A 174 -1.35 -9.63 7.85
C ARG A 174 -2.26 -10.71 7.30
N LYS A 175 -3.53 -10.64 7.66
CA LYS A 175 -4.58 -11.52 7.15
C LYS A 175 -5.69 -10.68 6.54
N ARG A 176 -5.97 -10.91 5.25
CA ARG A 176 -7.12 -10.28 4.58
C ARG A 176 -8.42 -10.82 5.16
N MET A 177 -9.26 -9.95 5.70
CA MET A 177 -10.56 -10.32 6.23
C MET A 177 -11.58 -10.55 5.11
N LYS A 178 -12.64 -11.31 5.39
CA LYS A 178 -13.67 -11.63 4.40
C LYS A 178 -14.51 -10.39 4.08
N LEU A 179 -14.55 -10.04 2.81
CA LEU A 179 -15.40 -8.96 2.30
C LEU A 179 -16.83 -9.46 2.04
N LYS A 180 -17.79 -8.53 1.99
CA LYS A 180 -19.17 -8.83 1.53
C LYS A 180 -19.16 -9.33 0.07
N GLN A 181 -20.12 -10.18 -0.28
CA GLN A 181 -20.22 -10.80 -1.62
C GLN A 181 -20.31 -9.77 -2.76
N ASN A 182 -21.00 -8.65 -2.55
CA ASN A 182 -21.09 -7.56 -3.53
C ASN A 182 -19.71 -6.89 -3.79
N GLN A 183 -18.85 -6.76 -2.77
CA GLN A 183 -17.49 -6.24 -2.91
C GLN A 183 -16.60 -7.22 -3.68
N ILE A 184 -16.80 -8.54 -3.49
CA ILE A 184 -16.09 -9.58 -4.25
C ILE A 184 -16.47 -9.48 -5.73
N LEU A 185 -17.76 -9.34 -6.05
CA LEU A 185 -18.25 -9.20 -7.43
C LEU A 185 -17.70 -7.94 -8.09
N ARG A 186 -17.72 -6.81 -7.40
CA ARG A 186 -17.11 -5.57 -7.88
C ARG A 186 -15.62 -5.74 -8.19
N LYS A 187 -14.84 -6.30 -7.26
CA LYS A 187 -13.40 -6.56 -7.45
C LYS A 187 -13.14 -7.50 -8.63
N LYS A 188 -14.01 -8.49 -8.86
CA LYS A 188 -13.84 -9.49 -9.92
C LYS A 188 -14.21 -8.97 -11.32
N PHE A 189 -15.26 -8.15 -11.45
CA PHE A 189 -15.81 -7.77 -12.75
C PHE A 189 -15.59 -6.29 -13.08
N LEU A 190 -15.80 -5.36 -12.16
CA LEU A 190 -15.73 -3.93 -12.44
C LEU A 190 -14.30 -3.39 -12.33
N LEU A 191 -13.56 -3.77 -11.31
CA LEU A 191 -12.20 -3.28 -11.09
C LEU A 191 -11.26 -3.50 -12.29
N PRO A 192 -11.24 -4.66 -12.98
CA PRO A 192 -10.41 -4.81 -14.17
C PRO A 192 -10.78 -3.86 -15.31
N ILE A 193 -12.09 -3.56 -15.49
CA ILE A 193 -12.56 -2.59 -16.49
C ILE A 193 -12.10 -1.18 -16.12
N GLU A 194 -12.23 -0.81 -14.84
CA GLU A 194 -11.77 0.49 -14.32
C GLU A 194 -10.25 0.67 -14.48
N ILE A 195 -9.46 -0.37 -14.22
CA ILE A 195 -8.01 -0.37 -14.45
C ILE A 195 -7.69 -0.12 -15.93
N VAL A 196 -8.29 -0.87 -16.85
CA VAL A 196 -8.06 -0.71 -18.29
C VAL A 196 -8.53 0.66 -18.78
N ARG A 197 -9.68 1.16 -18.27
CA ARG A 197 -10.17 2.52 -18.53
C ARG A 197 -9.12 3.57 -18.15
N ASP A 198 -8.54 3.48 -16.97
CA ASP A 198 -7.58 4.46 -16.50
C ASP A 198 -6.21 4.31 -17.21
N GLU A 199 -5.82 3.11 -17.59
CA GLU A 199 -4.68 2.88 -18.52
C GLU A 199 -4.90 3.61 -19.87
N ILE A 200 -6.11 3.53 -20.44
CA ILE A 200 -6.47 4.23 -21.70
C ILE A 200 -6.48 5.75 -21.49
N ARG A 201 -7.06 6.24 -20.40
CA ARG A 201 -7.08 7.67 -20.05
C ARG A 201 -5.67 8.25 -19.89
N SER A 202 -4.72 7.45 -19.42
CA SER A 202 -3.30 7.83 -19.30
C SER A 202 -2.53 7.73 -20.64
N GLY A 203 -3.19 7.38 -21.73
CA GLY A 203 -2.66 7.38 -23.10
C GLY A 203 -2.24 6.01 -23.61
N SER A 204 -2.58 4.91 -22.93
CA SER A 204 -2.32 3.56 -23.46
C SER A 204 -3.22 3.25 -24.65
N SER A 205 -2.62 2.78 -25.72
CA SER A 205 -3.30 2.44 -26.98
C SER A 205 -3.63 0.94 -27.06
N LEU A 206 -4.60 0.58 -27.92
CA LEU A 206 -4.90 -0.83 -28.20
C LEU A 206 -3.66 -1.59 -28.68
N LEU A 207 -2.78 -0.92 -29.46
CA LEU A 207 -1.55 -1.52 -29.95
C LEU A 207 -0.60 -1.92 -28.82
N GLU A 208 -0.52 -1.11 -27.75
CA GLU A 208 0.28 -1.43 -26.57
C GLU A 208 -0.31 -2.64 -25.81
N PHE A 209 -1.63 -2.74 -25.65
CA PHE A 209 -2.27 -3.94 -25.10
C PHE A 209 -2.03 -5.19 -25.94
N LEU A 210 -2.06 -5.08 -27.28
CA LEU A 210 -1.74 -6.17 -28.18
C LEU A 210 -0.27 -6.58 -28.10
N LYS A 211 0.65 -5.63 -28.06
CA LYS A 211 2.09 -5.92 -27.86
C LYS A 211 2.33 -6.65 -26.54
N LEU A 212 1.75 -6.19 -25.45
CA LEU A 212 1.83 -6.84 -24.14
C LEU A 212 1.23 -8.25 -24.14
N PHE A 213 0.16 -8.48 -24.92
CA PHE A 213 -0.43 -9.82 -25.07
C PHE A 213 0.49 -10.78 -25.85
N LEU A 214 1.15 -10.27 -26.88
CA LEU A 214 2.06 -11.04 -27.74
C LEU A 214 3.45 -11.25 -27.12
N ASP A 215 3.82 -10.47 -26.13
CA ASP A 215 5.11 -10.60 -25.44
C ASP A 215 5.09 -11.76 -24.43
N HIS A 216 5.51 -12.93 -24.93
CA HIS A 216 5.58 -14.16 -24.14
C HIS A 216 6.57 -14.11 -22.97
N LYS A 217 7.55 -13.21 -22.96
CA LYS A 217 8.58 -13.13 -21.90
C LYS A 217 8.02 -12.64 -20.54
N HIS A 218 6.89 -11.95 -20.55
CA HIS A 218 6.25 -11.40 -19.35
C HIS A 218 4.95 -12.13 -18.95
N SER A 219 4.66 -13.32 -19.49
CA SER A 219 3.34 -13.93 -19.41
C SER A 219 3.18 -14.99 -18.31
N GLN A 220 3.26 -14.62 -17.04
CA GLN A 220 2.73 -15.50 -15.99
C GLN A 220 1.19 -15.64 -16.05
N ASN A 221 0.48 -14.77 -16.75
CA ASN A 221 -0.99 -14.82 -16.81
C ASN A 221 -1.58 -14.38 -18.17
N TRP A 222 -1.41 -15.21 -19.21
CA TRP A 222 -1.98 -14.96 -20.53
C TRP A 222 -3.51 -14.81 -20.53
N LYS A 223 -4.23 -15.50 -19.61
CA LYS A 223 -5.68 -15.40 -19.45
C LYS A 223 -6.12 -13.99 -19.04
N TYR A 224 -5.37 -13.37 -18.12
CA TYR A 224 -5.63 -11.99 -17.71
C TYR A 224 -5.38 -10.97 -18.84
N ARG A 225 -4.35 -11.20 -19.66
CA ARG A 225 -4.06 -10.36 -20.82
C ARG A 225 -5.13 -10.46 -21.91
N LEU A 226 -5.58 -11.69 -22.18
CA LEU A 226 -6.72 -11.91 -23.09
C LEU A 226 -7.99 -11.23 -22.54
N TYR A 227 -8.24 -11.34 -21.25
CA TYR A 227 -9.35 -10.67 -20.60
C TYR A 227 -9.28 -9.14 -20.77
N LYS A 228 -8.11 -8.51 -20.59
CA LYS A 228 -7.91 -7.07 -20.84
C LYS A 228 -8.28 -6.68 -22.27
N LEU A 229 -7.92 -7.48 -23.26
CA LEU A 229 -8.31 -7.23 -24.66
C LEU A 229 -9.83 -7.33 -24.87
N ILE A 230 -10.49 -8.30 -24.25
CA ILE A 230 -11.95 -8.48 -24.32
C ILE A 230 -12.70 -7.28 -23.73
N ILE A 231 -12.24 -6.77 -22.57
CA ILE A 231 -12.91 -5.64 -21.89
C ILE A 231 -12.49 -4.28 -22.45
N PHE A 232 -11.44 -4.21 -23.30
CA PHE A 232 -10.92 -2.98 -23.86
C PHE A 232 -11.99 -2.08 -24.52
N PRO A 233 -12.91 -2.59 -25.38
CA PRO A 233 -13.92 -1.74 -26.01
C PRO A 233 -14.83 -1.04 -25.00
N ILE A 234 -15.21 -1.74 -23.93
CA ILE A 234 -16.06 -1.20 -22.87
C ILE A 234 -15.28 -0.12 -22.10
N ALA A 235 -14.06 -0.43 -21.69
CA ALA A 235 -13.19 0.49 -20.98
C ALA A 235 -12.89 1.76 -21.80
N TRP A 236 -12.69 1.61 -23.11
CA TRP A 236 -12.45 2.71 -24.04
C TRP A 236 -13.68 3.63 -24.20
N LEU A 237 -14.88 3.07 -24.31
CA LEU A 237 -16.12 3.86 -24.35
C LEU A 237 -16.31 4.65 -23.04
N MET A 238 -15.99 4.05 -21.90
CA MET A 238 -16.01 4.74 -20.60
C MET A 238 -14.94 5.85 -20.55
N ALA A 239 -13.72 5.56 -20.98
CA ALA A 239 -12.61 6.51 -20.99
C ALA A 239 -12.90 7.77 -21.82
N LYS A 240 -13.56 7.63 -22.98
CA LYS A 240 -13.92 8.76 -23.84
C LYS A 240 -14.84 9.80 -23.19
N ARG A 241 -15.55 9.43 -22.15
CA ARG A 241 -16.50 10.31 -21.43
C ARG A 241 -15.86 10.98 -20.21
N MET A 242 -14.59 10.75 -19.99
CA MET A 242 -13.84 11.21 -18.80
C MET A 242 -12.62 12.03 -19.21
N GLU A 243 -12.19 12.94 -18.34
CA GLU A 243 -10.98 13.72 -18.54
C GLU A 243 -9.74 12.82 -18.70
N PRO A 244 -8.80 13.16 -19.58
CA PRO A 244 -7.52 12.47 -19.69
C PRO A 244 -6.74 12.49 -18.38
N LEU A 245 -5.96 11.47 -18.14
CA LEU A 245 -5.05 11.40 -17.01
C LEU A 245 -3.61 11.75 -17.44
N PRO A 246 -2.77 12.25 -16.52
CA PRO A 246 -1.35 12.47 -16.82
C PRO A 246 -0.68 11.19 -17.32
N ARG A 247 0.16 11.30 -18.36
CA ARG A 247 0.97 10.19 -18.91
C ARG A 247 2.12 9.81 -17.98
N THR A 248 1.88 9.48 -16.72
CA THR A 248 2.98 9.38 -15.79
C THR A 248 3.41 7.97 -15.44
N THR A 249 2.63 6.91 -15.72
CA THR A 249 2.82 5.73 -14.90
C THR A 249 2.87 4.36 -15.55
N PHE A 250 2.35 4.20 -16.73
CA PHE A 250 2.51 2.93 -17.46
C PHE A 250 3.74 2.94 -18.36
N ASN A 251 4.82 3.59 -17.91
CA ASN A 251 6.11 3.45 -18.55
C ASN A 251 6.66 2.05 -18.20
N SER A 252 6.76 1.18 -19.21
CA SER A 252 7.28 -0.17 -19.08
C SER A 252 8.67 -0.20 -18.42
N ASP A 253 9.47 0.84 -18.61
CA ASP A 253 10.82 0.90 -18.05
C ASP A 253 10.79 1.08 -16.53
N TRP A 254 9.86 1.89 -16.00
CA TRP A 254 9.74 2.08 -14.55
C TRP A 254 9.15 0.84 -13.86
N GLN A 255 8.21 0.18 -14.54
CA GLN A 255 7.69 -1.11 -14.09
C GLN A 255 8.82 -2.14 -14.03
N ASN A 256 9.63 -2.24 -15.08
CA ASN A 256 10.78 -3.14 -15.13
C ASN A 256 11.80 -2.85 -14.02
N LEU A 257 12.05 -1.57 -13.70
CA LEU A 257 12.95 -1.19 -12.59
C LEU A 257 12.40 -1.66 -11.24
N ARG A 258 11.11 -1.46 -10.98
CA ARG A 258 10.47 -1.95 -9.76
C ARG A 258 10.47 -3.47 -9.68
N ASP A 259 10.13 -4.16 -10.76
CA ASP A 259 10.05 -5.61 -10.79
C ASP A 259 11.45 -6.24 -10.67
N LYS A 260 12.48 -5.59 -11.25
CA LYS A 260 13.88 -5.95 -11.02
C LYS A 260 14.25 -5.77 -9.56
N ALA A 261 13.91 -4.64 -8.94
CA ALA A 261 14.18 -4.41 -7.52
C ALA A 261 13.56 -5.51 -6.63
N TRP A 262 12.31 -5.93 -6.93
CA TRP A 262 11.68 -7.06 -6.23
C TRP A 262 12.34 -8.41 -6.50
N SER A 263 12.72 -8.70 -7.74
CA SER A 263 13.42 -9.96 -8.08
C SER A 263 14.79 -10.08 -7.40
N GLU A 264 15.43 -8.95 -7.13
CA GLU A 264 16.70 -8.85 -6.41
C GLU A 264 16.52 -8.63 -4.90
N SER A 265 15.27 -8.55 -4.42
CA SER A 265 14.98 -8.38 -3.01
C SER A 265 15.22 -9.66 -2.23
N GLY A 266 15.28 -9.52 -0.93
CA GLY A 266 15.40 -10.64 -0.02
C GLY A 266 15.00 -10.21 1.38
N THR A 267 15.27 -11.08 2.33
CA THR A 267 15.06 -10.82 3.75
C THR A 267 15.97 -9.68 4.26
N VAL A 268 15.75 -9.25 5.48
CA VAL A 268 16.62 -8.25 6.12
C VAL A 268 18.09 -8.69 6.12
N LEU A 269 18.37 -9.98 6.33
CA LEU A 269 19.73 -10.50 6.31
C LEU A 269 20.38 -10.37 4.92
N HIS A 270 19.60 -10.67 3.87
CA HIS A 270 20.07 -10.51 2.49
C HIS A 270 20.38 -9.04 2.18
N LEU A 271 19.48 -8.13 2.54
CA LEU A 271 19.63 -6.70 2.30
C LEU A 271 20.88 -6.14 2.98
N PHE A 272 21.12 -6.50 4.24
CA PHE A 272 22.31 -6.05 4.98
C PHE A 272 23.59 -6.64 4.39
N LYS A 273 23.62 -7.93 4.09
CA LYS A 273 24.78 -8.60 3.46
C LYS A 273 25.14 -7.98 2.10
N LYS A 274 24.12 -7.66 1.26
CA LYS A 274 24.31 -6.97 -0.03
C LYS A 274 25.01 -5.60 0.13
N ASN A 275 24.83 -4.95 1.28
CA ASN A 275 25.44 -3.66 1.62
C ASN A 275 26.70 -3.81 2.49
N GLY A 276 27.30 -5.01 2.59
CA GLY A 276 28.52 -5.26 3.38
C GLY A 276 28.31 -5.10 4.89
N ARG A 277 27.10 -5.31 5.40
CA ARG A 277 26.70 -5.10 6.80
C ARG A 277 26.11 -6.37 7.41
N ILE A 278 26.05 -6.39 8.73
CA ILE A 278 25.42 -7.45 9.52
C ILE A 278 24.21 -6.85 10.21
N PHE A 279 23.08 -7.50 10.11
CA PHE A 279 21.88 -7.16 10.85
C PHE A 279 21.87 -7.91 12.19
N ASP A 280 21.72 -7.17 13.27
CA ASP A 280 21.55 -7.74 14.60
C ASP A 280 20.08 -8.13 14.80
N VAL A 281 19.77 -9.41 14.62
CA VAL A 281 18.42 -9.96 14.78
C VAL A 281 17.90 -9.84 16.21
N GLY A 282 18.78 -9.73 17.22
CA GLY A 282 18.41 -9.56 18.62
C GLY A 282 17.66 -8.26 18.92
N LYS A 283 17.64 -7.30 17.98
CA LYS A 283 16.83 -6.08 18.05
C LYS A 283 15.33 -6.32 17.83
N LEU A 284 14.97 -7.46 17.25
CA LEU A 284 13.60 -7.84 16.98
C LEU A 284 13.05 -8.74 18.09
N SER A 285 11.72 -8.73 18.24
CA SER A 285 11.05 -9.69 19.12
C SER A 285 11.28 -11.14 18.63
N PRO A 286 11.21 -12.17 19.49
CA PRO A 286 11.60 -13.53 19.10
C PRO A 286 10.87 -14.06 17.86
N ARG A 287 9.55 -13.82 17.73
CA ARG A 287 8.78 -14.21 16.55
C ARG A 287 9.09 -13.32 15.34
N ALA A 288 9.33 -12.03 15.55
CA ALA A 288 9.72 -11.11 14.47
C ALA A 288 11.07 -11.46 13.85
N GLN A 289 11.99 -12.09 14.59
CA GLN A 289 13.22 -12.62 14.02
C GLN A 289 12.90 -13.60 12.87
N ILE A 290 11.96 -14.52 13.07
CA ILE A 290 11.51 -15.45 12.04
C ILE A 290 10.85 -14.69 10.88
N ILE A 291 9.92 -13.76 11.20
CA ILE A 291 9.20 -12.96 10.19
C ILE A 291 10.16 -12.28 9.21
N PHE A 292 11.19 -11.59 9.69
CA PHE A 292 12.06 -10.76 8.86
C PHE A 292 13.30 -11.49 8.31
N THR A 293 13.58 -12.71 8.77
CA THR A 293 14.70 -13.51 8.24
C THR A 293 14.28 -14.58 7.24
N HIS A 294 12.97 -14.83 7.07
CA HIS A 294 12.42 -15.75 6.07
C HIS A 294 11.62 -14.98 5.00
N ARG A 295 11.55 -15.52 3.80
CA ARG A 295 10.76 -14.98 2.69
C ARG A 295 9.28 -15.33 2.87
N ALA A 296 8.41 -14.56 2.24
CA ALA A 296 6.98 -14.85 2.20
C ALA A 296 6.62 -16.21 1.59
N SER A 297 7.50 -16.78 0.75
CA SER A 297 7.34 -18.08 0.11
C SER A 297 7.87 -19.27 0.91
N GLU A 298 8.60 -19.03 2.00
CA GLU A 298 9.28 -20.08 2.78
C GLU A 298 8.44 -20.59 3.96
N ILE A 299 7.72 -19.69 4.61
CA ILE A 299 6.93 -20.01 5.80
C ILE A 299 5.69 -19.11 5.88
N SER A 300 4.58 -19.63 6.42
CA SER A 300 3.36 -18.88 6.65
C SER A 300 3.33 -18.25 8.04
N ILE A 301 2.45 -17.25 8.25
CA ILE A 301 2.30 -16.61 9.56
C ILE A 301 1.73 -17.57 10.61
N GLU A 302 0.90 -18.52 10.19
CA GLU A 302 0.31 -19.53 11.06
C GLU A 302 1.37 -20.47 11.65
N GLU A 303 2.48 -20.68 10.94
CA GLU A 303 3.62 -21.49 11.42
C GLU A 303 4.54 -20.71 12.38
N VAL A 304 4.44 -19.38 12.41
CA VAL A 304 5.24 -18.50 13.29
C VAL A 304 4.50 -18.23 14.62
N LEU A 305 3.17 -18.19 14.61
CA LEU A 305 2.34 -17.87 15.79
C LEU A 305 2.20 -19.03 16.75
#